data_17f08a64314a10fae71244c994fd8d2a
#
_entry.id   17f08a64314a10fae71244c994fd8d2a
#
_cell.length_a   1.000
_cell.length_b   1.000
_cell.length_c   1.000
_cell.angle_alpha   90.00
_cell.angle_beta   90.00
_cell.angle_gamma   90.00
#
_symmetry.space_group_name_H-M   'P 1'
#
loop_
_entity.id
_entity.type
_entity.pdbx_description
1 polymer ?
#
loop_
_entity_poly.entity_id
_entity_poly.type
_entity_poly.pdbx_seq_one_letter_code
_entity_poly.pdbx_strand_id
1 'polypeptide(L)'
;MSAVPGKAPAPQLPPQVESAHDLLLNELGKLLTIEETLAKRVLPALVRELQDDELKQVVSSHLEETKAHAGRVRDAFAALDTAPSGKPAHGLEGLGKERSHAIEETMPALRPAVNCAAAMGTEHYEINAYEAAIRLADALGAEEAARPLRTNLEEEIGALQKLAAQADRLAQQS
;
A
#
# COMPACT_ATOMS: atom_id res chain seq x y z
N MET A 1 -13.57 57.83 9.67
CA MET A 1 -12.58 56.84 10.13
C MET A 1 -12.83 55.54 9.36
N SER A 2 -12.03 55.27 8.32
CA SER A 2 -12.13 54.01 7.53
C SER A 2 -11.33 52.94 8.22
N ALA A 3 -11.97 51.82 8.55
CA ALA A 3 -11.32 50.64 9.09
C ALA A 3 -10.48 49.97 7.99
N VAL A 4 -9.19 49.75 8.23
CA VAL A 4 -8.28 49.00 7.37
C VAL A 4 -8.67 47.49 7.45
N PRO A 5 -8.95 46.82 6.33
CA PRO A 5 -9.25 45.38 6.39
C PRO A 5 -8.01 44.62 6.87
N GLY A 6 -8.19 43.84 7.94
CA GLY A 6 -7.15 43.00 8.50
C GLY A 6 -6.64 42.02 7.45
N LYS A 7 -5.31 41.90 7.31
CA LYS A 7 -4.61 40.96 6.45
C LYS A 7 -5.00 39.54 6.84
N ALA A 8 -5.53 38.75 5.89
CA ALA A 8 -5.82 37.35 6.10
C ALA A 8 -4.55 36.60 6.61
N PRO A 9 -4.67 35.68 7.58
CA PRO A 9 -3.53 34.91 8.04
C PRO A 9 -2.91 34.16 6.86
N ALA A 10 -1.57 34.11 6.82
CA ALA A 10 -0.84 33.37 5.81
C ALA A 10 -1.23 31.89 5.89
N PRO A 11 -1.34 31.20 4.75
CA PRO A 11 -1.62 29.78 4.76
C PRO A 11 -0.56 29.05 5.59
N GLN A 12 -1.01 28.31 6.61
CA GLN A 12 -0.11 27.47 7.39
C GLN A 12 0.39 26.35 6.49
N LEU A 13 1.71 26.25 6.34
CA LEU A 13 2.33 25.12 5.68
C LEU A 13 1.99 23.84 6.46
N PRO A 14 1.79 22.71 5.76
CA PRO A 14 1.62 21.43 6.43
C PRO A 14 2.84 21.14 7.32
N PRO A 15 2.67 20.39 8.44
CA PRO A 15 3.78 20.05 9.31
C PRO A 15 4.90 19.40 8.49
N GLN A 16 6.10 19.96 8.59
CA GLN A 16 7.27 19.46 7.86
C GLN A 16 7.83 18.22 8.56
N VAL A 17 8.42 17.33 7.77
CA VAL A 17 9.20 16.20 8.29
C VAL A 17 10.60 16.75 8.61
N GLU A 18 10.97 16.78 9.88
CA GLU A 18 12.18 17.47 10.36
C GLU A 18 13.28 16.49 10.83
N SER A 19 12.92 15.21 11.01
CA SER A 19 13.85 14.18 11.49
C SER A 19 13.65 12.84 10.78
N ALA A 20 14.62 11.94 10.88
CA ALA A 20 14.49 10.57 10.41
C ALA A 20 13.39 9.82 11.15
N HIS A 21 13.15 10.15 12.43
CA HIS A 21 12.04 9.60 13.22
C HIS A 21 10.69 10.06 12.64
N ASP A 22 10.52 11.37 12.34
CA ASP A 22 9.29 11.86 11.75
C ASP A 22 9.04 11.26 10.35
N LEU A 23 10.13 11.05 9.59
CA LEU A 23 10.05 10.39 8.29
C LEU A 23 9.60 8.93 8.46
N LEU A 24 10.12 8.18 9.42
CA LEU A 24 9.67 6.83 9.73
C LEU A 24 8.18 6.82 10.08
N LEU A 25 7.71 7.69 10.97
CA LEU A 25 6.30 7.78 11.33
C LEU A 25 5.42 8.13 10.12
N ASN A 26 5.92 8.95 9.20
CA ASN A 26 5.22 9.29 7.97
C ASN A 26 5.11 8.07 7.03
N GLU A 27 6.19 7.30 6.85
CA GLU A 27 6.17 6.06 6.05
C GLU A 27 5.26 5.00 6.68
N LEU A 28 5.32 4.78 8.00
CA LEU A 28 4.40 3.90 8.72
C LEU A 28 2.93 4.33 8.53
N GLY A 29 2.66 5.64 8.55
CA GLY A 29 1.32 6.17 8.31
C GLY A 29 0.80 5.90 6.90
N LYS A 30 1.67 5.97 5.89
CA LYS A 30 1.34 5.58 4.51
C LYS A 30 1.07 4.08 4.42
N LEU A 31 1.95 3.23 4.97
CA LEU A 31 1.77 1.78 5.02
C LEU A 31 0.44 1.42 5.68
N LEU A 32 0.11 2.00 6.83
CA LEU A 32 -1.16 1.75 7.51
C LEU A 32 -2.37 2.08 6.60
N THR A 33 -2.32 3.19 5.88
CA THR A 33 -3.38 3.58 4.94
C THR A 33 -3.48 2.63 3.76
N ILE A 34 -2.35 2.17 3.23
CA ILE A 34 -2.27 1.20 2.14
C ILE A 34 -2.96 -0.09 2.56
N GLU A 35 -2.47 -0.71 3.62
CA GLU A 35 -2.96 -1.99 4.13
C GLU A 35 -4.47 -1.96 4.46
N GLU A 36 -4.90 -0.90 5.16
CA GLU A 36 -6.32 -0.76 5.47
C GLU A 36 -7.19 -0.55 4.23
N THR A 37 -6.68 0.16 3.24
CA THR A 37 -7.40 0.39 1.98
C THR A 37 -7.48 -0.90 1.17
N LEU A 38 -6.40 -1.64 1.07
CA LEU A 38 -6.34 -2.92 0.38
C LEU A 38 -7.24 -3.95 1.07
N ALA A 39 -7.08 -4.15 2.37
CA ALA A 39 -7.85 -5.14 3.12
C ALA A 39 -9.37 -4.87 3.15
N LYS A 40 -9.77 -3.58 3.24
CA LYS A 40 -11.18 -3.22 3.44
C LYS A 40 -11.94 -2.95 2.14
N ARG A 41 -11.25 -2.53 1.07
CA ARG A 41 -11.92 -2.05 -0.16
C ARG A 41 -11.41 -2.72 -1.43
N VAL A 42 -10.09 -2.65 -1.69
CA VAL A 42 -9.54 -3.00 -3.00
C VAL A 42 -9.56 -4.51 -3.22
N LEU A 43 -8.92 -5.29 -2.36
CA LEU A 43 -8.84 -6.73 -2.51
C LEU A 43 -10.21 -7.42 -2.42
N PRO A 44 -11.12 -7.06 -1.49
CA PRO A 44 -12.47 -7.63 -1.50
C PRO A 44 -13.27 -7.30 -2.78
N ALA A 45 -13.08 -6.13 -3.38
CA ALA A 45 -13.70 -5.79 -4.66
C ALA A 45 -13.09 -6.63 -5.80
N LEU A 46 -11.77 -6.71 -5.86
CA LEU A 46 -11.05 -7.48 -6.87
C LEU A 46 -11.45 -8.96 -6.82
N VAL A 47 -11.50 -9.59 -5.64
CA VAL A 47 -11.96 -10.99 -5.48
C VAL A 47 -13.36 -11.21 -6.05
N ARG A 48 -14.28 -10.24 -5.91
CA ARG A 48 -15.64 -10.34 -6.49
C ARG A 48 -15.66 -10.18 -8.01
N GLU A 49 -14.76 -9.36 -8.56
CA GLU A 49 -14.69 -9.07 -9.99
C GLU A 49 -14.01 -10.19 -10.80
N LEU A 50 -13.03 -10.88 -10.20
CA LEU A 50 -12.25 -11.89 -10.87
C LEU A 50 -13.10 -13.09 -11.28
N GLN A 51 -12.98 -13.49 -12.57
CA GLN A 51 -13.61 -14.68 -13.15
C GLN A 51 -12.61 -15.85 -13.28
N ASP A 52 -11.32 -15.57 -13.28
CA ASP A 52 -10.26 -16.58 -13.29
C ASP A 52 -10.09 -17.13 -11.87
N ASP A 53 -10.38 -18.42 -11.68
CA ASP A 53 -10.42 -19.04 -10.36
C ASP A 53 -9.04 -19.13 -9.69
N GLU A 54 -7.99 -19.36 -10.46
CA GLU A 54 -6.63 -19.46 -9.92
C GLU A 54 -6.11 -18.11 -9.44
N LEU A 55 -6.28 -17.06 -10.25
CA LEU A 55 -5.94 -15.69 -9.84
C LEU A 55 -6.79 -15.24 -8.64
N LYS A 56 -8.07 -15.58 -8.64
CA LYS A 56 -8.98 -15.28 -7.53
C LYS A 56 -8.52 -15.95 -6.23
N GLN A 57 -8.04 -17.20 -6.29
CA GLN A 57 -7.50 -17.89 -5.13
C GLN A 57 -6.24 -17.20 -4.58
N VAL A 58 -5.31 -16.80 -5.45
CA VAL A 58 -4.10 -16.06 -5.07
C VAL A 58 -4.46 -14.75 -4.37
N VAL A 59 -5.36 -13.95 -4.97
CA VAL A 59 -5.78 -12.66 -4.39
C VAL A 59 -6.56 -12.85 -3.08
N SER A 60 -7.36 -13.92 -2.97
CA SER A 60 -8.09 -14.23 -1.73
C SER A 60 -7.16 -14.62 -0.58
N SER A 61 -6.10 -15.39 -0.87
CA SER A 61 -5.07 -15.72 0.13
C SER A 61 -4.34 -14.48 0.60
N HIS A 62 -3.94 -13.62 -0.34
CA HIS A 62 -3.25 -12.37 -0.02
C HIS A 62 -4.13 -11.40 0.77
N LEU A 63 -5.45 -11.35 0.54
CA LEU A 63 -6.37 -10.57 1.37
C LEU A 63 -6.30 -10.95 2.86
N GLU A 64 -6.14 -12.23 3.18
CA GLU A 64 -6.01 -12.66 4.58
C GLU A 64 -4.65 -12.24 5.17
N GLU A 65 -3.56 -12.30 4.39
CA GLU A 65 -2.24 -11.80 4.76
C GLU A 65 -2.29 -10.28 5.03
N THR A 66 -2.86 -9.50 4.11
CA THR A 66 -3.02 -8.02 4.21
C THR A 66 -3.79 -7.57 5.47
N LYS A 67 -4.79 -8.33 5.89
CA LYS A 67 -5.49 -8.05 7.16
C LYS A 67 -4.56 -8.10 8.38
N ALA A 68 -3.58 -9.01 8.38
CA ALA A 68 -2.59 -9.12 9.44
C ALA A 68 -1.53 -8.00 9.32
N HIS A 69 -1.18 -7.58 8.11
CA HIS A 69 -0.19 -6.52 7.84
C HIS A 69 -0.57 -5.21 8.54
N ALA A 70 -1.81 -4.77 8.42
CA ALA A 70 -2.29 -3.56 9.10
C ALA A 70 -2.13 -3.64 10.63
N GLY A 71 -2.27 -4.85 11.21
CA GLY A 71 -1.99 -5.10 12.63
C GLY A 71 -0.52 -4.90 12.97
N ARG A 72 0.37 -5.54 12.21
CA ARG A 72 1.83 -5.45 12.42
C ARG A 72 2.38 -4.03 12.19
N VAL A 73 1.78 -3.24 11.28
CA VAL A 73 2.13 -1.80 11.15
C VAL A 73 1.75 -1.03 12.41
N ARG A 74 0.62 -1.35 13.06
CA ARG A 74 0.25 -0.75 14.35
C ARG A 74 1.21 -1.17 15.48
N ASP A 75 1.70 -2.41 15.46
CA ASP A 75 2.71 -2.88 16.40
C ASP A 75 4.02 -2.10 16.25
N ALA A 76 4.42 -1.77 15.00
CA ALA A 76 5.57 -0.91 14.74
C ALA A 76 5.40 0.50 15.32
N PHE A 77 4.21 1.11 15.21
CA PHE A 77 3.91 2.39 15.89
C PHE A 77 4.00 2.26 17.41
N ALA A 78 3.45 1.19 17.97
CA ALA A 78 3.50 0.95 19.42
C ALA A 78 4.93 0.79 19.93
N ALA A 79 5.81 0.12 19.17
CA ALA A 79 7.23 0.00 19.48
C ALA A 79 7.99 1.33 19.48
N LEU A 80 7.41 2.37 18.88
CA LEU A 80 7.92 3.74 18.89
C LEU A 80 7.18 4.66 19.88
N ASP A 81 6.44 4.07 20.83
CA ASP A 81 5.61 4.81 21.80
C ASP A 81 4.68 5.85 21.14
N THR A 82 4.21 5.57 19.92
CA THR A 82 3.42 6.51 19.11
C THR A 82 2.07 5.91 18.74
N ALA A 83 1.01 6.71 18.83
CA ALA A 83 -0.32 6.29 18.39
C ALA A 83 -0.37 6.14 16.85
N PRO A 84 -0.99 5.06 16.31
CA PRO A 84 -1.12 4.87 14.88
C PRO A 84 -1.89 6.03 14.21
N SER A 85 -1.34 6.58 13.11
CA SER A 85 -1.95 7.68 12.36
C SER A 85 -1.72 7.48 10.87
N GLY A 86 -2.81 7.26 10.12
CA GLY A 86 -2.75 7.11 8.66
C GLY A 86 -2.30 8.40 7.96
N LYS A 87 -1.60 8.24 6.84
CA LYS A 87 -1.18 9.32 5.93
C LYS A 87 -1.67 9.02 4.51
N PRO A 88 -1.93 10.05 3.69
CA PRO A 88 -2.33 9.83 2.29
C PRO A 88 -1.34 8.98 1.53
N ALA A 89 -1.86 7.98 0.80
CA ALA A 89 -1.08 7.06 -0.05
C ALA A 89 -1.41 7.32 -1.52
N HIS A 90 -1.00 8.48 -2.05
CA HIS A 90 -1.34 8.92 -3.41
C HIS A 90 -0.85 7.97 -4.51
N GLY A 91 0.25 7.23 -4.26
CA GLY A 91 0.72 6.20 -5.19
C GLY A 91 -0.31 5.09 -5.39
N LEU A 92 -0.91 4.59 -4.29
CA LEU A 92 -1.98 3.58 -4.37
C LEU A 92 -3.21 4.10 -5.13
N GLU A 93 -3.59 5.36 -4.90
CA GLU A 93 -4.70 6.00 -5.64
C GLU A 93 -4.39 6.08 -7.14
N GLY A 94 -3.14 6.40 -7.50
CA GLY A 94 -2.65 6.45 -8.88
C GLY A 94 -2.73 5.09 -9.55
N LEU A 95 -2.21 4.04 -8.92
CA LEU A 95 -2.28 2.66 -9.41
C LEU A 95 -3.73 2.19 -9.63
N GLY A 96 -4.63 2.53 -8.69
CA GLY A 96 -6.05 2.22 -8.84
C GLY A 96 -6.71 2.90 -10.04
N LYS A 97 -6.38 4.17 -10.31
CA LYS A 97 -6.87 4.90 -11.50
C LYS A 97 -6.34 4.30 -12.80
N GLU A 98 -5.05 3.97 -12.83
CA GLU A 98 -4.42 3.34 -13.99
C GLU A 98 -5.05 1.97 -14.30
N ARG A 99 -5.25 1.13 -13.28
CA ARG A 99 -6.00 -0.14 -13.46
C ARG A 99 -7.39 0.09 -14.04
N SER A 100 -8.14 1.05 -13.49
CA SER A 100 -9.51 1.32 -13.94
C SER A 100 -9.53 1.71 -15.41
N HIS A 101 -8.64 2.60 -15.83
CA HIS A 101 -8.49 3.02 -17.20
C HIS A 101 -8.10 1.86 -18.13
N ALA A 102 -7.11 1.05 -17.72
CA ALA A 102 -6.69 -0.11 -18.50
C ALA A 102 -7.82 -1.15 -18.67
N ILE A 103 -8.66 -1.38 -17.65
CA ILE A 103 -9.83 -2.28 -17.72
C ILE A 103 -10.88 -1.76 -18.70
N GLU A 104 -11.13 -0.45 -18.76
CA GLU A 104 -12.08 0.17 -19.68
C GLU A 104 -11.66 -0.02 -21.14
N GLU A 105 -10.36 0.05 -21.43
CA GLU A 105 -9.79 -0.10 -22.78
C GLU A 105 -9.59 -1.55 -23.20
N THR A 106 -9.73 -2.52 -22.26
CA THR A 106 -9.38 -3.92 -22.51
C THR A 106 -10.62 -4.80 -22.70
N MET A 107 -10.57 -5.65 -23.73
CA MET A 107 -11.61 -6.66 -23.96
C MET A 107 -11.75 -7.62 -22.78
N PRO A 108 -12.99 -8.07 -22.45
CA PRO A 108 -13.24 -8.89 -21.25
C PRO A 108 -12.33 -10.10 -21.10
N ALA A 109 -11.98 -10.78 -22.20
CA ALA A 109 -11.13 -11.97 -22.19
C ALA A 109 -9.70 -11.71 -21.66
N LEU A 110 -9.18 -10.48 -21.83
CA LEU A 110 -7.84 -10.08 -21.39
C LEU A 110 -7.79 -9.38 -20.03
N ARG A 111 -8.95 -9.07 -19.44
CA ARG A 111 -9.02 -8.39 -18.14
C ARG A 111 -8.35 -9.14 -16.98
N PRO A 112 -8.33 -10.49 -16.92
CA PRO A 112 -7.55 -11.18 -15.91
C PRO A 112 -6.06 -10.81 -15.94
N ALA A 113 -5.45 -10.70 -17.13
CA ALA A 113 -4.05 -10.29 -17.28
C ALA A 113 -3.83 -8.84 -16.81
N VAL A 114 -4.73 -7.91 -17.15
CA VAL A 114 -4.69 -6.52 -16.66
C VAL A 114 -4.78 -6.46 -15.13
N ASN A 115 -5.71 -7.21 -14.54
CA ASN A 115 -5.86 -7.28 -13.09
C ASN A 115 -4.61 -7.85 -12.40
N CYS A 116 -4.00 -8.89 -13.00
CA CYS A 116 -2.77 -9.48 -12.49
C CYS A 116 -1.60 -8.48 -12.55
N ALA A 117 -1.42 -7.79 -13.67
CA ALA A 117 -0.38 -6.78 -13.83
C ALA A 117 -0.57 -5.59 -12.86
N ALA A 118 -1.79 -5.12 -12.66
CA ALA A 118 -2.09 -4.08 -11.69
C ALA A 118 -1.83 -4.51 -10.24
N ALA A 119 -2.19 -5.76 -9.89
CA ALA A 119 -1.86 -6.32 -8.58
C ALA A 119 -0.34 -6.37 -8.36
N MET A 120 0.44 -6.89 -9.32
CA MET A 120 1.90 -6.89 -9.25
C MET A 120 2.47 -5.48 -9.06
N GLY A 121 1.91 -4.47 -9.74
CA GLY A 121 2.29 -3.07 -9.55
C GLY A 121 2.06 -2.58 -8.12
N THR A 122 0.97 -3.03 -7.49
CA THR A 122 0.66 -2.70 -6.09
C THR A 122 1.67 -3.37 -5.14
N GLU A 123 1.97 -4.67 -5.32
CA GLU A 123 2.98 -5.37 -4.51
C GLU A 123 4.37 -4.69 -4.60
N HIS A 124 4.81 -4.29 -5.80
CA HIS A 124 6.06 -3.54 -5.95
C HIS A 124 6.06 -2.21 -5.20
N TYR A 125 4.92 -1.52 -5.18
CA TYR A 125 4.77 -0.27 -4.43
C TYR A 125 4.85 -0.52 -2.92
N GLU A 126 4.23 -1.58 -2.41
CA GLU A 126 4.26 -1.97 -0.99
C GLU A 126 5.65 -2.45 -0.56
N ILE A 127 6.29 -3.32 -1.33
CA ILE A 127 7.67 -3.78 -1.10
C ILE A 127 8.61 -2.57 -0.95
N ASN A 128 8.55 -1.61 -1.88
CA ASN A 128 9.37 -0.39 -1.79
C ASN A 128 9.08 0.43 -0.52
N ALA A 129 7.80 0.55 -0.13
CA ALA A 129 7.40 1.29 1.07
C ALA A 129 7.87 0.59 2.35
N TYR A 130 7.75 -0.75 2.43
CA TYR A 130 8.29 -1.53 3.54
C TYR A 130 9.81 -1.44 3.64
N GLU A 131 10.52 -1.60 2.53
CA GLU A 131 11.99 -1.46 2.51
C GLU A 131 12.45 -0.07 2.98
N ALA A 132 11.76 0.99 2.58
CA ALA A 132 12.07 2.35 3.03
C ALA A 132 11.86 2.52 4.53
N ALA A 133 10.74 2.04 5.07
CA ALA A 133 10.43 2.11 6.49
C ALA A 133 11.42 1.27 7.34
N ILE A 134 11.77 0.08 6.89
CA ILE A 134 12.73 -0.80 7.57
C ILE A 134 14.11 -0.14 7.62
N ARG A 135 14.62 0.42 6.50
CA ARG A 135 15.92 1.13 6.49
C ARG A 135 15.95 2.29 7.47
N LEU A 136 14.85 3.04 7.60
CA LEU A 136 14.75 4.13 8.58
C LEU A 136 14.74 3.61 10.01
N ALA A 137 13.97 2.55 10.28
CA ALA A 137 13.94 1.93 11.59
C ALA A 137 15.31 1.38 12.02
N ASP A 138 16.03 0.72 11.09
CA ASP A 138 17.38 0.22 11.31
C ASP A 138 18.38 1.36 11.61
N ALA A 139 18.33 2.44 10.82
CA ALA A 139 19.18 3.60 11.02
C ALA A 139 18.96 4.29 12.38
N LEU A 140 17.75 4.18 12.92
CA LEU A 140 17.36 4.69 14.23
C LEU A 140 17.60 3.69 15.38
N GLY A 141 18.04 2.46 15.10
CA GLY A 141 18.17 1.39 16.08
C GLY A 141 16.82 0.87 16.63
N ALA A 142 15.71 1.13 15.89
CA ALA A 142 14.35 0.78 16.29
C ALA A 142 13.99 -0.66 15.84
N GLU A 143 14.75 -1.66 16.29
CA GLU A 143 14.63 -3.07 15.88
C GLU A 143 13.22 -3.65 16.16
N GLU A 144 12.62 -3.28 17.30
CA GLU A 144 11.27 -3.74 17.67
C GLU A 144 10.19 -3.24 16.69
N ALA A 145 10.39 -2.07 16.10
CA ALA A 145 9.53 -1.53 15.05
C ALA A 145 9.83 -2.18 13.68
N ALA A 146 11.10 -2.47 13.39
CA ALA A 146 11.51 -3.07 12.11
C ALA A 146 11.05 -4.53 11.96
N ARG A 147 11.03 -5.30 13.04
CA ARG A 147 10.74 -6.75 13.02
C ARG A 147 9.37 -7.09 12.39
N PRO A 148 8.24 -6.52 12.83
CA PRO A 148 6.95 -6.80 12.21
C PRO A 148 6.87 -6.34 10.74
N LEU A 149 7.60 -5.29 10.37
CA LEU A 149 7.66 -4.80 8.99
C LEU A 149 8.42 -5.76 8.07
N ARG A 150 9.48 -6.41 8.56
CA ARG A 150 10.21 -7.44 7.80
C ARG A 150 9.32 -8.65 7.49
N THR A 151 8.49 -9.06 8.46
CA THR A 151 7.52 -10.14 8.23
C THR A 151 6.53 -9.79 7.12
N ASN A 152 5.99 -8.56 7.13
CA ASN A 152 5.12 -8.09 6.05
C ASN A 152 5.86 -8.08 4.71
N LEU A 153 7.07 -7.53 4.66
CA LEU A 153 7.89 -7.50 3.45
C LEU A 153 8.11 -8.89 2.84
N GLU A 154 8.38 -9.91 3.66
CA GLU A 154 8.55 -11.29 3.20
C GLU A 154 7.25 -11.85 2.60
N GLU A 155 6.10 -11.54 3.21
CA GLU A 155 4.78 -11.94 2.72
C GLU A 155 4.42 -11.22 1.41
N GLU A 156 4.74 -9.91 1.24
CA GLU A 156 4.56 -9.18 -0.01
C GLU A 156 5.43 -9.71 -1.16
N ILE A 157 6.69 -10.05 -0.88
CA ILE A 157 7.57 -10.69 -1.87
C ILE A 157 6.99 -12.04 -2.30
N GLY A 158 6.44 -12.81 -1.36
CA GLY A 158 5.77 -14.08 -1.64
C GLY A 158 4.49 -13.90 -2.48
N ALA A 159 3.69 -12.86 -2.21
CA ALA A 159 2.51 -12.52 -2.99
C ALA A 159 2.87 -12.11 -4.43
N LEU A 160 3.89 -11.26 -4.60
CA LEU A 160 4.41 -10.89 -5.91
C LEU A 160 4.86 -12.10 -6.74
N GLN A 161 5.55 -13.07 -6.12
CA GLN A 161 5.98 -14.29 -6.80
C GLN A 161 4.78 -15.15 -7.27
N LYS A 162 3.75 -15.29 -6.43
CA LYS A 162 2.52 -15.99 -6.80
C LYS A 162 1.80 -15.28 -7.97
N LEU A 163 1.73 -13.95 -7.95
CA LEU A 163 1.14 -13.15 -9.02
C LEU A 163 1.96 -13.24 -10.32
N ALA A 164 3.30 -13.24 -10.25
CA ALA A 164 4.15 -13.41 -11.43
C ALA A 164 3.90 -14.76 -12.12
N ALA A 165 3.75 -15.85 -11.36
CA ALA A 165 3.37 -17.15 -11.91
C ALA A 165 2.00 -17.13 -12.59
N GLN A 166 1.03 -16.37 -12.06
CA GLN A 166 -0.28 -16.18 -12.70
C GLN A 166 -0.18 -15.33 -13.97
N ALA A 167 0.68 -14.31 -14.00
CA ALA A 167 0.92 -13.51 -15.19
C ALA A 167 1.48 -14.35 -16.33
N ASP A 168 2.46 -15.23 -16.05
CA ASP A 168 3.03 -16.16 -17.03
C ASP A 168 1.98 -17.11 -17.58
N ARG A 169 1.12 -17.67 -16.71
CA ARG A 169 0.02 -18.57 -17.13
C ARG A 169 -0.99 -17.84 -18.02
N LEU A 170 -1.43 -16.65 -17.62
CA LEU A 170 -2.43 -15.87 -18.36
C LEU A 170 -1.89 -15.40 -19.72
N ALA A 171 -0.60 -15.07 -19.82
CA ALA A 171 0.03 -14.71 -21.09
C ALA A 171 0.06 -15.87 -22.10
N GLN A 172 0.10 -17.13 -21.66
CA GLN A 172 0.07 -18.31 -22.52
C GLN A 172 -1.33 -18.68 -23.00
N GLN A 173 -2.38 -18.12 -22.41
CA GLN A 173 -3.78 -18.37 -22.73
C GLN A 173 -4.40 -17.29 -23.64
N SER A 174 -3.63 -16.26 -23.98
CA SER A 174 -4.07 -15.03 -24.68
C SER A 174 -3.96 -15.14 -26.20
#